data_9bc57531af10781322bcd82f6269716e
#
_entry.id   9bc57531af10781322bcd82f6269716e
#
_cell.length_a   1.000
_cell.length_b   1.000
_cell.length_c   1.000
_cell.angle_alpha   90.00
_cell.angle_beta   90.00
_cell.angle_gamma   90.00
#
_symmetry.space_group_name_H-M   'P 1'
#
loop_
_entity.id
_entity.type
_entity.pdbx_description
1 polymer ?
#
loop_
_entity_poly.entity_id
_entity_poly.type
_entity_poly.pdbx_seq_one_letter_code
_entity_poly.pdbx_strand_id
1 'polypeptide(L)'
;MIATKQFQVGDVLPSTRELGKQLETSFHTVRKAYHQLSEEGLLRSERGRGFVVNRQTTSLDKSERLDKGAQLIRDVLEELVGYGLDEDEVETLFQEQLNFVEWPERVQSCASVGHTREHGRMIADAIKNQVGVKSKVLAASERNKTVGFDALFLPINYYNKFRSGDDSQLLLPVLYSFDPELLLSILERAELDTLALVTSEESTIPHLLEELKLSLKFQGSIMAGSIYGKSLPLFVRESELVLYTPDSAALVERQLPEERRMKLRYQLNSYSADLIRAELWDQ
;
A
#
# COMPACT_ATOMS: atom_id res chain seq x y z
N MET A 1 -4.04 -16.74 -13.45
CA MET A 1 -4.49 -17.68 -12.38
C MET A 1 -5.05 -16.93 -11.16
N ILE A 2 -4.35 -16.01 -10.51
CA ILE A 2 -4.91 -15.20 -9.40
C ILE A 2 -5.87 -14.15 -9.97
N ALA A 3 -5.44 -13.34 -10.94
CA ALA A 3 -6.28 -12.34 -11.57
C ALA A 3 -7.49 -12.91 -12.35
N THR A 4 -7.41 -14.15 -12.80
CA THR A 4 -8.50 -14.87 -13.52
C THR A 4 -9.35 -15.73 -12.58
N LYS A 5 -9.35 -15.46 -11.28
CA LYS A 5 -10.14 -16.15 -10.25
C LYS A 5 -9.99 -17.68 -10.17
N GLN A 6 -8.98 -18.27 -10.83
CA GLN A 6 -8.63 -19.67 -10.63
C GLN A 6 -8.16 -19.95 -9.20
N PHE A 7 -7.62 -18.93 -8.52
CA PHE A 7 -7.36 -18.93 -7.09
C PHE A 7 -8.04 -17.71 -6.46
N GLN A 8 -8.84 -17.96 -5.46
CA GLN A 8 -9.54 -16.92 -4.68
C GLN A 8 -8.66 -16.39 -3.54
N VAL A 9 -9.03 -15.24 -3.00
CA VAL A 9 -8.37 -14.70 -1.80
C VAL A 9 -8.52 -15.69 -0.65
N GLY A 10 -7.39 -16.03 -0.02
CA GLY A 10 -7.33 -17.05 1.03
C GLY A 10 -6.93 -18.44 0.58
N ASP A 11 -6.92 -18.73 -0.73
CA ASP A 11 -6.47 -20.02 -1.25
C ASP A 11 -4.97 -20.20 -1.07
N VAL A 12 -4.58 -21.43 -0.79
CA VAL A 12 -3.17 -21.85 -0.71
C VAL A 12 -2.70 -22.25 -2.10
N LEU A 13 -1.67 -21.59 -2.59
CA LEU A 13 -1.08 -21.96 -3.87
C LEU A 13 -0.31 -23.28 -3.76
N PRO A 14 -0.20 -24.04 -4.88
CA PRO A 14 0.66 -25.21 -4.95
C PRO A 14 2.08 -24.85 -4.51
N SER A 15 2.80 -25.81 -3.95
CA SER A 15 4.21 -25.56 -3.60
C SER A 15 5.01 -25.22 -4.86
N THR A 16 6.10 -24.47 -4.71
CA THR A 16 6.95 -24.09 -5.85
C THR A 16 7.47 -25.28 -6.63
N ARG A 17 7.63 -26.44 -5.97
CA ARG A 17 8.03 -27.70 -6.63
C ARG A 17 6.89 -28.34 -7.42
N GLU A 18 5.68 -28.33 -6.85
CA GLU A 18 4.48 -28.86 -7.53
C GLU A 18 4.14 -28.02 -8.75
N LEU A 19 4.07 -26.69 -8.59
CA LEU A 19 3.77 -25.81 -9.71
C LEU A 19 4.86 -25.87 -10.78
N GLY A 20 6.13 -26.00 -10.39
CA GLY A 20 7.23 -26.19 -11.34
C GLY A 20 7.08 -27.45 -12.17
N LYS A 21 6.60 -28.56 -11.57
CA LYS A 21 6.28 -29.80 -12.31
C LYS A 21 5.07 -29.64 -13.23
N GLN A 22 4.01 -28.96 -12.76
CA GLN A 22 2.79 -28.73 -13.56
C GLN A 22 3.04 -27.86 -14.78
N LEU A 23 3.93 -26.86 -14.66
CA LEU A 23 4.27 -25.90 -15.72
C LEU A 23 5.56 -26.29 -16.49
N GLU A 24 6.10 -27.46 -16.24
CA GLU A 24 7.37 -27.96 -16.85
C GLU A 24 8.53 -26.95 -16.72
N THR A 25 8.54 -26.18 -15.64
CA THR A 25 9.54 -25.14 -15.37
C THR A 25 10.34 -25.42 -14.09
N SER A 26 11.43 -24.69 -13.91
CA SER A 26 12.26 -24.85 -12.72
C SER A 26 11.54 -24.31 -11.47
N PHE A 27 11.67 -25.02 -10.33
CA PHE A 27 11.11 -24.54 -9.07
C PHE A 27 11.75 -23.20 -8.63
N HIS A 28 12.95 -22.88 -9.08
CA HIS A 28 13.60 -21.60 -8.85
C HIS A 28 12.86 -20.46 -9.57
N THR A 29 12.40 -20.70 -10.80
CA THR A 29 11.59 -19.74 -11.58
C THR A 29 10.27 -19.48 -10.87
N VAL A 30 9.57 -20.55 -10.46
CA VAL A 30 8.31 -20.41 -9.70
C VAL A 30 8.54 -19.68 -8.38
N ARG A 31 9.61 -20.00 -7.66
CA ARG A 31 9.95 -19.32 -6.40
C ARG A 31 10.18 -17.82 -6.61
N LYS A 32 10.89 -17.44 -7.67
CA LYS A 32 11.13 -16.04 -8.02
C LYS A 32 9.79 -15.32 -8.31
N ALA A 33 8.91 -15.97 -9.08
CA ALA A 33 7.58 -15.44 -9.37
C ALA A 33 6.73 -15.27 -8.08
N TYR A 34 6.74 -16.25 -7.18
CA TYR A 34 6.01 -16.15 -5.92
C TYR A 34 6.56 -15.05 -5.02
N HIS A 35 7.87 -14.84 -4.98
CA HIS A 35 8.46 -13.71 -4.25
C HIS A 35 8.04 -12.38 -4.85
N GLN A 36 8.08 -12.25 -6.18
CA GLN A 36 7.64 -11.04 -6.86
C GLN A 36 6.16 -10.75 -6.59
N LEU A 37 5.28 -11.75 -6.70
CA LEU A 37 3.86 -11.62 -6.35
C LEU A 37 3.65 -11.27 -4.87
N SER A 38 4.53 -11.73 -3.97
CA SER A 38 4.49 -11.34 -2.56
C SER A 38 4.94 -9.89 -2.35
N GLU A 39 5.95 -9.44 -3.08
CA GLU A 39 6.39 -8.03 -3.07
C GLU A 39 5.31 -7.12 -3.61
N GLU A 40 4.60 -7.53 -4.65
CA GLU A 40 3.43 -6.85 -5.21
C GLU A 40 2.20 -6.96 -4.30
N GLY A 41 2.21 -7.85 -3.29
CA GLY A 41 1.15 -8.05 -2.27
C GLY A 41 0.01 -8.92 -2.72
N LEU A 42 0.12 -9.55 -3.88
CA LEU A 42 -0.84 -10.52 -4.37
C LEU A 42 -0.80 -11.83 -3.57
N LEU A 43 0.38 -12.17 -3.05
CA LEU A 43 0.58 -13.31 -2.18
C LEU A 43 1.08 -12.88 -0.80
N ARG A 44 0.80 -13.69 0.22
CA ARG A 44 1.45 -13.65 1.53
C ARG A 44 2.03 -15.02 1.86
N SER A 45 3.19 -15.02 2.52
CA SER A 45 3.78 -16.27 3.03
C SER A 45 3.23 -16.54 4.42
N GLU A 46 2.60 -17.69 4.62
CA GLU A 46 2.15 -18.17 5.94
C GLU A 46 2.99 -19.35 6.39
N ARG A 47 3.56 -19.26 7.60
CA ARG A 47 4.39 -20.33 8.16
C ARG A 47 3.57 -21.62 8.31
N GLY A 48 4.02 -22.71 7.70
CA GLY A 48 3.36 -24.02 7.72
C GLY A 48 2.26 -24.21 6.67
N ARG A 49 1.76 -23.15 6.01
CA ARG A 49 0.74 -23.24 4.95
C ARG A 49 1.29 -22.94 3.56
N GLY A 50 2.40 -22.19 3.45
CA GLY A 50 2.99 -21.82 2.18
C GLY A 50 2.57 -20.44 1.70
N PHE A 51 2.41 -20.26 0.39
CA PHE A 51 1.96 -19.01 -0.21
C PHE A 51 0.44 -19.01 -0.34
N VAL A 52 -0.19 -17.99 0.22
CA VAL A 52 -1.65 -17.80 0.23
C VAL A 52 -1.98 -16.58 -0.62
N VAL A 53 -3.02 -16.66 -1.43
CA VAL A 53 -3.53 -15.51 -2.17
C VAL A 53 -4.01 -14.44 -1.19
N ASN A 54 -3.36 -13.28 -1.24
CA ASN A 54 -3.67 -12.17 -0.36
C ASN A 54 -4.65 -11.19 -1.00
N ARG A 55 -4.58 -11.03 -2.34
CA ARG A 55 -5.40 -10.12 -3.14
C ARG A 55 -5.40 -10.46 -4.62
N GLN A 56 -6.38 -9.88 -5.29
CA GLN A 56 -6.47 -9.85 -6.75
C GLN A 56 -6.04 -8.48 -7.34
N THR A 57 -5.71 -7.50 -6.50
CA THR A 57 -5.35 -6.14 -6.91
C THR A 57 -3.85 -5.89 -6.90
N THR A 58 -3.37 -5.05 -7.80
CA THR A 58 -1.97 -4.61 -7.90
C THR A 58 -1.80 -3.15 -7.49
N SER A 59 -0.59 -2.76 -7.09
CA SER A 59 -0.24 -1.37 -6.83
C SER A 59 0.12 -0.57 -8.09
N LEU A 60 0.13 -1.25 -9.25
CA LEU A 60 0.40 -0.60 -10.54
C LEU A 60 -0.80 0.23 -10.97
N ASP A 61 -0.57 1.44 -11.45
CA ASP A 61 -1.62 2.23 -12.07
C ASP A 61 -1.98 1.70 -13.47
N LYS A 62 -3.07 2.23 -14.05
CA LYS A 62 -3.57 1.76 -15.35
C LYS A 62 -2.54 1.91 -16.47
N SER A 63 -1.76 2.99 -16.47
CA SER A 63 -0.71 3.21 -17.48
C SER A 63 0.40 2.16 -17.35
N GLU A 64 0.91 1.96 -16.12
CA GLU A 64 1.94 0.95 -15.84
C GLU A 64 1.47 -0.47 -16.21
N ARG A 65 0.17 -0.77 -15.99
CA ARG A 65 -0.42 -2.08 -16.39
C ARG A 65 -0.49 -2.22 -17.91
N LEU A 66 -0.92 -1.17 -18.63
CA LEU A 66 -1.00 -1.17 -20.08
C LEU A 66 0.38 -1.28 -20.73
N ASP A 67 1.38 -0.57 -20.21
CA ASP A 67 2.75 -0.63 -20.73
C ASP A 67 3.35 -2.03 -20.58
N LYS A 68 3.18 -2.64 -19.40
CA LYS A 68 3.61 -4.02 -19.16
C LYS A 68 2.84 -5.01 -20.04
N GLY A 69 1.53 -4.83 -20.18
CA GLY A 69 0.70 -5.67 -21.05
C GLY A 69 1.10 -5.56 -22.51
N ALA A 70 1.35 -4.35 -23.01
CA ALA A 70 1.80 -4.12 -24.38
C ALA A 70 3.16 -4.77 -24.67
N GLN A 71 4.07 -4.78 -23.68
CA GLN A 71 5.35 -5.49 -23.85
C GLN A 71 5.14 -7.00 -23.97
N LEU A 72 4.34 -7.60 -23.10
CA LEU A 72 4.04 -9.04 -23.15
C LEU A 72 3.37 -9.45 -24.46
N ILE A 73 2.43 -8.62 -24.97
CA ILE A 73 1.76 -8.87 -26.23
C ILE A 73 2.77 -8.83 -27.38
N ARG A 74 3.69 -7.85 -27.39
CA ARG A 74 4.74 -7.78 -28.43
C ARG A 74 5.60 -9.05 -28.42
N ASP A 75 6.07 -9.47 -27.25
CA ASP A 75 6.91 -10.66 -27.11
C ASP A 75 6.19 -11.91 -27.67
N VAL A 76 4.89 -12.06 -27.37
CA VAL A 76 4.05 -13.16 -27.90
C VAL A 76 3.86 -13.05 -29.39
N LEU A 77 3.58 -11.85 -29.91
CA LEU A 77 3.40 -11.62 -31.37
C LEU A 77 4.68 -11.96 -32.16
N GLU A 78 5.86 -11.54 -31.65
CA GLU A 78 7.14 -11.88 -32.26
C GLU A 78 7.35 -13.41 -32.33
N GLU A 79 6.96 -14.13 -31.27
CA GLU A 79 7.04 -15.59 -31.24
C GLU A 79 6.08 -16.25 -32.22
N LEU A 80 4.80 -15.79 -32.30
CA LEU A 80 3.80 -16.31 -33.23
C LEU A 80 4.20 -16.09 -34.70
N VAL A 81 4.74 -14.92 -35.01
CA VAL A 81 5.31 -14.64 -36.33
C VAL A 81 6.50 -15.54 -36.62
N GLY A 82 7.33 -15.82 -35.60
CA GLY A 82 8.43 -16.79 -35.72
C GLY A 82 7.98 -18.23 -36.04
N TYR A 83 6.76 -18.61 -35.66
CA TYR A 83 6.13 -19.87 -36.03
C TYR A 83 5.52 -19.85 -37.45
N GLY A 84 5.52 -18.70 -38.10
CA GLY A 84 5.01 -18.53 -39.47
C GLY A 84 3.53 -18.24 -39.58
N LEU A 85 2.88 -17.82 -38.47
CA LEU A 85 1.49 -17.41 -38.50
C LEU A 85 1.36 -16.03 -39.17
N ASP A 86 0.30 -15.87 -39.97
CA ASP A 86 -0.06 -14.60 -40.58
C ASP A 86 -0.97 -13.76 -39.66
N GLU A 87 -1.30 -12.53 -40.11
CA GLU A 87 -2.09 -11.58 -39.33
C GLU A 87 -3.50 -12.12 -39.01
N ASP A 88 -4.19 -12.74 -40.01
CA ASP A 88 -5.54 -13.27 -39.84
C ASP A 88 -5.57 -14.46 -38.86
N GLU A 89 -4.57 -15.32 -38.92
CA GLU A 89 -4.40 -16.45 -38.02
C GLU A 89 -4.15 -15.98 -36.58
N VAL A 90 -3.30 -14.97 -36.39
CA VAL A 90 -3.01 -14.38 -35.09
C VAL A 90 -4.26 -13.72 -34.51
N GLU A 91 -5.01 -12.92 -35.31
CA GLU A 91 -6.25 -12.30 -34.86
C GLU A 91 -7.28 -13.34 -34.41
N THR A 92 -7.47 -14.40 -35.21
CA THR A 92 -8.38 -15.52 -34.88
C THR A 92 -8.00 -16.18 -33.57
N LEU A 93 -6.72 -16.50 -33.36
CA LEU A 93 -6.23 -17.07 -32.12
C LEU A 93 -6.46 -16.17 -30.90
N PHE A 94 -6.21 -14.86 -31.03
CA PHE A 94 -6.48 -13.93 -29.95
C PHE A 94 -7.97 -13.88 -29.59
N GLN A 95 -8.86 -13.82 -30.58
CA GLN A 95 -10.31 -13.81 -30.36
C GLN A 95 -10.79 -15.08 -29.66
N GLU A 96 -10.28 -16.25 -30.07
CA GLU A 96 -10.59 -17.53 -29.40
C GLU A 96 -10.14 -17.52 -27.95
N GLN A 97 -8.91 -17.07 -27.67
CA GLN A 97 -8.36 -17.07 -26.32
C GLN A 97 -9.07 -16.06 -25.40
N LEU A 98 -9.48 -14.90 -25.92
CA LEU A 98 -10.23 -13.90 -25.14
C LEU A 98 -11.54 -14.46 -24.60
N ASN A 99 -12.19 -15.40 -25.33
CA ASN A 99 -13.43 -16.04 -24.88
C ASN A 99 -13.25 -17.02 -23.71
N PHE A 100 -12.03 -17.48 -23.46
CA PHE A 100 -11.72 -18.41 -22.35
C PHE A 100 -11.19 -17.70 -21.12
N VAL A 101 -10.92 -16.38 -21.17
CA VAL A 101 -10.38 -15.63 -20.05
C VAL A 101 -11.52 -15.14 -19.17
N GLU A 102 -11.46 -15.51 -17.89
CA GLU A 102 -12.26 -14.84 -16.85
C GLU A 102 -11.65 -13.46 -16.57
N TRP A 103 -12.45 -12.42 -16.76
CA TRP A 103 -11.96 -11.05 -16.57
C TRP A 103 -11.89 -10.70 -15.09
N PRO A 104 -10.84 -9.97 -14.67
CA PRO A 104 -10.67 -9.58 -13.27
C PRO A 104 -11.72 -8.57 -12.83
N GLU A 105 -11.84 -8.41 -11.51
CA GLU A 105 -12.71 -7.41 -10.89
C GLU A 105 -12.35 -5.99 -11.31
N ARG A 106 -13.32 -5.08 -11.17
CA ARG A 106 -13.20 -3.68 -11.60
C ARG A 106 -12.02 -2.95 -10.95
N VAL A 107 -11.74 -3.23 -9.67
CA VAL A 107 -10.66 -2.57 -8.92
C VAL A 107 -9.40 -3.41 -8.96
N GLN A 108 -8.45 -3.00 -9.78
CA GLN A 108 -7.13 -3.64 -9.93
C GLN A 108 -6.02 -2.85 -9.26
N SER A 109 -6.15 -1.53 -9.18
CA SER A 109 -5.12 -0.65 -8.65
C SER A 109 -5.70 0.38 -7.70
N CYS A 110 -4.98 0.59 -6.57
CA CYS A 110 -5.39 1.51 -5.52
C CYS A 110 -4.28 2.52 -5.21
N ALA A 111 -4.68 3.74 -4.86
CA ALA A 111 -3.77 4.71 -4.28
C ALA A 111 -4.33 5.29 -2.98
N SER A 112 -3.44 5.52 -2.00
CA SER A 112 -3.73 6.23 -0.76
C SER A 112 -3.19 7.66 -0.86
N VAL A 113 -4.05 8.62 -0.66
CA VAL A 113 -3.72 10.05 -0.73
C VAL A 113 -3.59 10.61 0.67
N GLY A 114 -2.49 11.29 0.94
CA GLY A 114 -2.28 12.03 2.19
C GLY A 114 -2.07 13.52 1.94
N HIS A 115 -2.00 14.30 3.00
CA HIS A 115 -1.59 15.71 2.91
C HIS A 115 -0.22 15.84 2.24
N THR A 116 0.73 15.03 2.71
CA THR A 116 2.04 14.77 2.09
C THR A 116 2.15 13.30 1.73
N ARG A 117 3.22 12.88 1.06
CA ARG A 117 3.46 11.46 0.81
C ARG A 117 3.72 10.68 2.10
N GLU A 118 4.45 11.26 3.04
CA GLU A 118 4.71 10.65 4.34
C GLU A 118 3.42 10.39 5.12
N HIS A 119 2.51 11.38 5.16
CA HIS A 119 1.17 11.21 5.73
C HIS A 119 0.34 10.14 4.98
N GLY A 120 0.37 10.16 3.65
CA GLY A 120 -0.27 9.14 2.82
C GLY A 120 0.26 7.73 3.07
N ARG A 121 1.54 7.57 3.40
CA ARG A 121 2.14 6.30 3.78
C ARG A 121 1.57 5.77 5.09
N MET A 122 1.40 6.61 6.09
CA MET A 122 0.79 6.20 7.37
C MET A 122 -0.63 5.67 7.17
N ILE A 123 -1.42 6.33 6.30
CA ILE A 123 -2.77 5.86 5.91
C ILE A 123 -2.69 4.54 5.15
N ALA A 124 -1.79 4.43 4.17
CA ALA A 124 -1.60 3.21 3.38
C ALA A 124 -1.18 2.02 4.26
N ASP A 125 -0.32 2.24 5.25
CA ASP A 125 0.10 1.23 6.20
C ASP A 125 -1.06 0.78 7.11
N ALA A 126 -1.91 1.71 7.57
CA ALA A 126 -3.11 1.37 8.32
C ALA A 126 -4.08 0.51 7.49
N ILE A 127 -4.35 0.89 6.24
CA ILE A 127 -5.18 0.12 5.30
C ILE A 127 -4.58 -1.27 5.08
N LYS A 128 -3.29 -1.34 4.81
CA LYS A 128 -2.58 -2.60 4.60
C LYS A 128 -2.67 -3.52 5.81
N ASN A 129 -2.48 -2.99 7.02
CA ASN A 129 -2.44 -3.80 8.24
C ASN A 129 -3.83 -4.30 8.65
N GLN A 130 -4.89 -3.49 8.48
CA GLN A 130 -6.23 -3.83 8.94
C GLN A 130 -7.12 -4.49 7.86
N VAL A 131 -6.92 -4.09 6.61
CA VAL A 131 -7.73 -4.59 5.47
C VAL A 131 -6.93 -5.50 4.56
N GLY A 132 -5.60 -5.44 4.64
CA GLY A 132 -4.73 -6.24 3.76
C GLY A 132 -4.51 -5.58 2.37
N VAL A 133 -5.05 -4.38 2.03
CA VAL A 133 -4.92 -3.72 0.73
C VAL A 133 -3.61 -2.94 0.63
N LYS A 134 -2.77 -3.21 -0.36
CA LYS A 134 -1.64 -2.36 -0.72
C LYS A 134 -2.11 -1.28 -1.68
N SER A 135 -1.60 -0.08 -1.52
CA SER A 135 -1.89 1.06 -2.38
C SER A 135 -0.62 1.85 -2.68
N LYS A 136 -0.59 2.52 -3.83
CA LYS A 136 0.46 3.49 -4.14
C LYS A 136 0.21 4.74 -3.30
N VAL A 137 1.28 5.35 -2.81
CA VAL A 137 1.18 6.53 -1.96
C VAL A 137 1.33 7.80 -2.81
N LEU A 138 0.38 8.72 -2.65
CA LEU A 138 0.37 10.02 -3.32
C LEU A 138 0.13 11.15 -2.32
N ALA A 139 0.71 12.31 -2.59
CA ALA A 139 0.35 13.54 -1.91
C ALA A 139 -0.89 14.18 -2.55
N ALA A 140 -1.66 14.94 -1.79
CA ALA A 140 -2.84 15.67 -2.30
C ALA A 140 -2.51 16.68 -3.42
N SER A 141 -1.26 17.17 -3.45
CA SER A 141 -0.72 18.01 -4.54
C SER A 141 -0.51 17.25 -5.86
N GLU A 142 -0.46 15.93 -5.83
CA GLU A 142 -0.24 15.06 -6.99
C GLU A 142 -1.54 14.54 -7.62
N ARG A 143 -2.62 15.33 -7.53
CA ARG A 143 -3.94 14.95 -8.02
C ARG A 143 -3.95 14.48 -9.48
N ASN A 144 -3.09 15.04 -10.32
CA ASN A 144 -2.96 14.64 -11.73
C ASN A 144 -2.48 13.18 -11.91
N LYS A 145 -1.83 12.61 -10.90
CA LYS A 145 -1.36 11.21 -10.92
C LYS A 145 -2.40 10.22 -10.43
N THR A 146 -3.56 10.68 -9.98
CA THR A 146 -4.62 9.77 -9.48
C THR A 146 -5.47 9.17 -10.58
N VAL A 147 -5.50 9.77 -11.76
CA VAL A 147 -6.34 9.37 -12.91
C VAL A 147 -6.09 7.93 -13.36
N GLY A 148 -4.91 7.37 -13.09
CA GLY A 148 -4.55 6.01 -13.47
C GLY A 148 -4.99 4.91 -12.50
N PHE A 149 -5.62 5.25 -11.36
CA PHE A 149 -6.03 4.28 -10.35
C PHE A 149 -7.53 4.03 -10.39
N ASP A 150 -7.91 2.76 -10.18
CA ASP A 150 -9.31 2.35 -10.15
C ASP A 150 -9.99 2.77 -8.84
N ALA A 151 -9.25 2.78 -7.71
CA ALA A 151 -9.74 3.24 -6.42
C ALA A 151 -8.76 4.17 -5.70
N LEU A 152 -9.30 5.18 -5.03
CA LEU A 152 -8.54 6.11 -4.19
C LEU A 152 -9.04 6.05 -2.75
N PHE A 153 -8.12 5.86 -1.82
CA PHE A 153 -8.35 6.02 -0.39
C PHE A 153 -8.01 7.45 0.00
N LEU A 154 -9.01 8.19 0.45
CA LEU A 154 -8.91 9.62 0.69
C LEU A 154 -9.29 9.94 2.13
N PRO A 155 -8.51 10.74 2.90
CA PRO A 155 -9.03 11.39 4.09
C PRO A 155 -10.34 12.12 3.75
N ILE A 156 -11.33 12.04 4.64
CA ILE A 156 -12.68 12.55 4.38
C ILE A 156 -12.69 14.04 3.97
N ASN A 157 -11.75 14.83 4.50
CA ASN A 157 -11.60 16.25 4.17
C ASN A 157 -11.13 16.51 2.73
N TYR A 158 -10.57 15.50 2.05
CA TYR A 158 -10.17 15.58 0.64
C TYR A 158 -11.23 15.06 -0.32
N TYR A 159 -12.26 14.33 0.15
CA TYR A 159 -13.25 13.68 -0.70
C TYR A 159 -13.84 14.62 -1.74
N ASN A 160 -14.36 15.78 -1.33
CA ASN A 160 -14.94 16.75 -2.25
C ASN A 160 -13.95 17.37 -3.24
N LYS A 161 -12.66 17.44 -2.87
CA LYS A 161 -11.60 17.97 -3.75
C LYS A 161 -11.24 17.00 -4.87
N PHE A 162 -11.40 15.70 -4.62
CA PHE A 162 -11.07 14.65 -5.59
C PHE A 162 -12.28 14.18 -6.38
N ARG A 163 -13.49 14.50 -5.94
CA ARG A 163 -14.71 14.17 -6.66
C ARG A 163 -14.69 14.88 -8.02
N SER A 164 -14.49 14.10 -9.08
CA SER A 164 -14.69 14.49 -10.48
C SER A 164 -16.04 13.93 -10.91
N GLY A 165 -16.68 14.52 -11.91
CA GLY A 165 -17.94 13.97 -12.43
C GLY A 165 -17.78 12.67 -13.21
N ASP A 166 -16.62 12.04 -13.17
CA ASP A 166 -16.30 10.76 -13.82
C ASP A 166 -16.48 9.63 -12.79
N ASP A 167 -17.52 8.83 -12.97
CA ASP A 167 -17.85 7.67 -12.14
C ASP A 167 -16.95 6.44 -12.38
N SER A 168 -15.93 6.57 -13.23
CA SER A 168 -15.01 5.46 -13.54
C SER A 168 -14.03 5.13 -12.40
N GLN A 169 -13.81 6.06 -11.45
CA GLN A 169 -12.89 5.93 -10.35
C GLN A 169 -13.64 5.84 -9.02
N LEU A 170 -13.38 4.78 -8.26
CA LEU A 170 -13.97 4.60 -6.94
C LEU A 170 -13.26 5.47 -5.91
N LEU A 171 -14.00 6.39 -5.28
CA LEU A 171 -13.48 7.23 -4.21
C LEU A 171 -13.95 6.70 -2.85
N LEU A 172 -13.01 6.23 -2.04
CA LEU A 172 -13.27 5.66 -0.72
C LEU A 172 -12.78 6.61 0.37
N PRO A 173 -13.72 7.31 1.06
CA PRO A 173 -13.36 8.14 2.19
C PRO A 173 -12.87 7.29 3.35
N VAL A 174 -11.74 7.67 3.95
CA VAL A 174 -11.18 7.00 5.11
C VAL A 174 -11.15 7.90 6.33
N LEU A 175 -11.62 7.34 7.44
CA LEU A 175 -11.50 7.90 8.78
C LEU A 175 -10.43 7.10 9.52
N TYR A 176 -9.50 7.80 10.11
CA TYR A 176 -8.37 7.23 10.85
C TYR A 176 -8.07 8.09 12.07
N SER A 177 -7.35 7.52 13.00
CA SER A 177 -6.78 8.19 14.16
C SER A 177 -5.42 7.57 14.48
N PHE A 178 -4.63 8.19 15.36
CA PHE A 178 -3.50 7.48 15.94
C PHE A 178 -3.97 6.22 16.66
N ASP A 179 -3.14 5.18 16.59
CA ASP A 179 -3.40 3.91 17.26
C ASP A 179 -3.63 4.14 18.76
N PRO A 180 -4.78 3.69 19.32
CA PRO A 180 -5.10 3.88 20.72
C PRO A 180 -4.07 3.26 21.69
N GLU A 181 -3.49 2.11 21.36
CA GLU A 181 -2.47 1.47 22.19
C GLU A 181 -1.20 2.34 22.26
N LEU A 182 -0.83 2.95 21.12
CA LEU A 182 0.28 3.91 21.09
C LEU A 182 -0.01 5.11 21.99
N LEU A 183 -1.21 5.70 21.89
CA LEU A 183 -1.59 6.85 22.70
C LEU A 183 -1.62 6.53 24.18
N LEU A 184 -2.18 5.37 24.56
CA LEU A 184 -2.17 4.89 25.94
C LEU A 184 -0.74 4.69 26.47
N SER A 185 0.14 4.07 25.68
CA SER A 185 1.55 3.86 26.05
C SER A 185 2.31 5.17 26.29
N ILE A 186 1.91 6.27 25.61
CA ILE A 186 2.46 7.61 25.86
C ILE A 186 1.92 8.17 27.19
N LEU A 187 0.60 8.04 27.40
CA LEU A 187 -0.08 8.59 28.59
C LEU A 187 0.29 7.86 29.91
N GLU A 188 0.62 6.58 29.83
CA GLU A 188 1.08 5.79 30.98
C GLU A 188 2.46 6.18 31.51
N ARG A 189 3.22 6.97 30.76
CA ARG A 189 4.49 7.53 31.19
C ARG A 189 4.24 8.77 32.05
N ALA A 190 4.10 8.53 33.35
CA ALA A 190 3.54 9.49 34.34
C ALA A 190 4.32 10.81 34.55
N GLU A 191 5.56 10.90 34.07
CA GLU A 191 6.44 12.06 34.31
C GLU A 191 6.99 12.62 32.98
N LEU A 192 6.19 12.57 31.91
CA LEU A 192 6.66 12.99 30.58
C LEU A 192 6.40 14.48 30.39
N ASP A 193 7.46 15.29 30.39
CA ASP A 193 7.38 16.74 30.19
C ASP A 193 7.74 17.16 28.76
N THR A 194 8.55 16.36 28.06
CA THR A 194 9.07 16.71 26.75
C THR A 194 8.89 15.60 25.72
N LEU A 195 8.19 15.93 24.62
CA LEU A 195 8.03 15.07 23.44
C LEU A 195 8.77 15.66 22.24
N ALA A 196 9.40 14.83 21.44
CA ALA A 196 9.87 15.20 20.13
C ALA A 196 9.01 14.50 19.05
N LEU A 197 8.63 15.25 18.01
CA LEU A 197 8.08 14.68 16.77
C LEU A 197 9.13 14.77 15.67
N VAL A 198 9.49 13.63 15.09
CA VAL A 198 10.45 13.53 13.99
C VAL A 198 9.77 13.01 12.74
N THR A 199 9.84 13.78 11.65
CA THR A 199 9.29 13.46 10.33
C THR A 199 10.41 13.35 9.29
N SER A 200 10.14 12.78 8.13
CA SER A 200 11.05 12.83 7.00
C SER A 200 10.81 14.07 6.12
N GLU A 201 9.56 14.53 6.05
CA GLU A 201 9.14 15.72 5.29
C GLU A 201 8.74 16.85 6.26
N GLU A 202 9.35 18.03 6.13
CA GLU A 202 9.01 19.21 6.95
C GLU A 202 7.54 19.62 6.81
N SER A 203 7.01 19.50 5.60
CA SER A 203 5.60 19.81 5.29
C SER A 203 4.58 18.92 6.01
N THR A 204 5.00 17.78 6.57
CA THR A 204 4.15 16.89 7.35
C THR A 204 3.97 17.35 8.80
N ILE A 205 4.92 18.13 9.32
CA ILE A 205 4.97 18.55 10.73
C ILE A 205 3.69 19.26 11.19
N PRO A 206 3.21 20.33 10.52
CA PRO A 206 2.07 21.09 11.02
C PRO A 206 0.83 20.21 11.24
N HIS A 207 0.56 19.31 10.27
CA HIS A 207 -0.59 18.43 10.31
C HIS A 207 -0.49 17.41 11.45
N LEU A 208 0.63 16.67 11.54
CA LEU A 208 0.82 15.69 12.59
C LEU A 208 0.89 16.30 13.99
N LEU A 209 1.49 17.48 14.11
CA LEU A 209 1.59 18.17 15.38
C LEU A 209 0.22 18.59 15.91
N GLU A 210 -0.67 19.08 15.02
CA GLU A 210 -2.05 19.42 15.37
C GLU A 210 -2.83 18.18 15.79
N GLU A 211 -2.75 17.09 15.01
CA GLU A 211 -3.40 15.82 15.34
C GLU A 211 -2.92 15.26 16.69
N LEU A 212 -1.61 15.29 16.97
CA LEU A 212 -1.05 14.83 18.25
C LEU A 212 -1.56 15.67 19.42
N LYS A 213 -1.57 16.99 19.29
CA LYS A 213 -2.07 17.89 20.33
C LYS A 213 -3.54 17.62 20.64
N LEU A 214 -4.36 17.40 19.62
CA LEU A 214 -5.78 17.08 19.79
C LEU A 214 -5.99 15.71 20.44
N SER A 215 -5.19 14.72 20.07
CA SER A 215 -5.33 13.34 20.53
C SER A 215 -4.83 13.13 21.95
N LEU A 216 -3.66 13.68 22.29
CA LEU A 216 -3.01 13.46 23.59
C LEU A 216 -3.45 14.45 24.66
N LYS A 217 -3.88 15.67 24.29
CA LYS A 217 -4.06 16.79 25.24
C LYS A 217 -2.86 16.96 26.19
N PHE A 218 -1.67 16.74 25.65
CA PHE A 218 -0.41 16.72 26.39
C PHE A 218 -0.14 18.11 26.99
N GLN A 219 0.22 18.17 28.26
CA GLN A 219 0.45 19.41 29.01
C GLN A 219 1.90 19.89 28.89
N GLY A 220 2.83 19.01 28.51
CA GLY A 220 4.24 19.32 28.34
C GLY A 220 4.57 19.99 27.01
N SER A 221 5.84 20.07 26.68
CA SER A 221 6.35 20.66 25.44
C SER A 221 6.47 19.59 24.33
N ILE A 222 5.96 19.91 23.15
CA ILE A 222 6.17 19.08 21.94
C ILE A 222 7.03 19.87 20.96
N MET A 223 8.25 19.40 20.74
CA MET A 223 9.16 19.94 19.73
C MET A 223 9.05 19.08 18.47
N ALA A 224 9.01 19.72 17.30
CA ALA A 224 8.87 19.01 16.04
C ALA A 224 9.91 19.44 15.01
N GLY A 225 10.41 18.51 14.23
CA GLY A 225 11.37 18.76 13.16
C GLY A 225 11.52 17.57 12.21
N SER A 226 12.02 17.84 11.02
CA SER A 226 12.32 16.82 10.03
C SER A 226 13.77 16.36 10.11
N ILE A 227 14.03 15.14 9.62
CA ILE A 227 15.40 14.66 9.43
C ILE A 227 16.11 15.52 8.37
N TYR A 228 17.39 15.76 8.56
CA TYR A 228 18.23 16.45 7.60
C TYR A 228 19.42 15.57 7.20
N GLY A 229 19.39 15.03 6.01
CA GLY A 229 20.38 14.08 5.52
C GLY A 229 20.47 12.83 6.41
N LYS A 230 21.58 12.68 7.15
CA LYS A 230 21.80 11.56 8.09
C LYS A 230 21.72 11.99 9.57
N SER A 231 21.14 13.16 9.84
CA SER A 231 21.11 13.75 11.17
C SER A 231 19.68 13.93 11.66
N LEU A 232 19.48 13.65 12.95
CA LEU A 232 18.26 13.99 13.68
C LEU A 232 18.30 15.44 14.14
N PRO A 233 17.15 16.11 14.32
CA PRO A 233 17.08 17.43 14.94
C PRO A 233 17.76 17.45 16.32
N LEU A 234 18.42 18.56 16.66
CA LEU A 234 19.23 18.64 17.89
C LEU A 234 18.40 18.43 19.17
N PHE A 235 17.17 18.91 19.20
CA PHE A 235 16.27 18.78 20.36
C PHE A 235 15.91 17.33 20.70
N VAL A 236 16.09 16.39 19.80
CA VAL A 236 15.87 14.95 20.02
C VAL A 236 16.73 14.42 21.17
N ARG A 237 17.89 15.01 21.40
CA ARG A 237 18.79 14.62 22.50
C ARG A 237 18.25 14.97 23.88
N GLU A 238 17.50 16.07 23.97
CA GLU A 238 16.95 16.61 25.21
C GLU A 238 15.53 16.11 25.50
N SER A 239 14.85 15.55 24.50
CA SER A 239 13.50 15.04 24.64
C SER A 239 13.47 13.68 25.31
N GLU A 240 12.53 13.48 26.21
CA GLU A 240 12.36 12.23 26.97
C GLU A 240 11.82 11.11 26.10
N LEU A 241 10.88 11.42 25.19
CA LEU A 241 10.32 10.49 24.22
C LEU A 241 10.29 11.11 22.83
N VAL A 242 10.66 10.30 21.85
CA VAL A 242 10.68 10.66 20.42
C VAL A 242 9.63 9.87 19.66
N LEU A 243 8.62 10.59 19.17
CA LEU A 243 7.63 10.07 18.25
C LEU A 243 8.13 10.26 16.82
N TYR A 244 8.05 9.24 16.00
CA TYR A 244 8.60 9.31 14.66
C TYR A 244 7.72 8.61 13.62
N THR A 245 7.75 9.15 12.40
CA THR A 245 7.00 8.58 11.26
C THR A 245 7.69 7.34 10.68
N PRO A 246 6.96 6.46 9.97
CA PRO A 246 7.56 5.31 9.30
C PRO A 246 8.73 5.65 8.38
N ASP A 247 8.66 6.78 7.67
CA ASP A 247 9.69 7.19 6.70
C ASP A 247 10.98 7.69 7.39
N SER A 248 10.90 8.15 8.64
CA SER A 248 12.07 8.53 9.45
C SER A 248 12.65 7.37 10.27
N ALA A 249 11.99 6.20 10.28
CA ALA A 249 12.31 5.06 11.13
C ALA A 249 13.78 4.61 11.02
N ALA A 250 14.30 4.43 9.82
CA ALA A 250 15.66 3.93 9.60
C ALA A 250 16.75 4.76 10.31
N LEU A 251 16.55 6.07 10.40
CA LEU A 251 17.48 6.96 11.06
C LEU A 251 17.27 7.00 12.57
N VAL A 252 16.02 7.12 13.02
CA VAL A 252 15.65 7.19 14.43
C VAL A 252 16.01 5.89 15.15
N GLU A 253 15.64 4.74 14.57
CA GLU A 253 15.88 3.41 15.16
C GLU A 253 17.36 3.07 15.26
N ARG A 254 18.20 3.64 14.40
CA ARG A 254 19.66 3.47 14.48
C ARG A 254 20.32 4.34 15.56
N GLN A 255 19.76 5.52 15.86
CA GLN A 255 20.41 6.52 16.71
C GLN A 255 19.84 6.59 18.14
N LEU A 256 18.64 6.07 18.36
CA LEU A 256 17.99 6.14 19.66
C LEU A 256 17.68 4.74 20.21
N PRO A 257 17.79 4.54 21.53
CA PRO A 257 17.38 3.30 22.18
C PRO A 257 15.85 3.13 22.12
N GLU A 258 15.39 1.90 22.24
CA GLU A 258 13.97 1.54 22.08
C GLU A 258 13.07 2.23 23.10
N GLU A 259 13.55 2.40 24.33
CA GLU A 259 12.80 3.01 25.42
C GLU A 259 12.47 4.49 25.19
N ARG A 260 13.25 5.16 24.35
CA ARG A 260 13.12 6.59 24.04
C ARG A 260 12.43 6.88 22.72
N ARG A 261 11.93 5.88 22.03
CA ARG A 261 11.33 6.07 20.70
C ARG A 261 10.03 5.32 20.57
N MET A 262 9.07 5.92 19.86
CA MET A 262 7.81 5.28 19.46
C MET A 262 7.46 5.64 18.02
N LYS A 263 7.20 4.62 17.21
CA LYS A 263 6.78 4.79 15.82
C LYS A 263 5.31 5.18 15.76
N LEU A 264 5.03 6.32 15.16
CA LEU A 264 3.66 6.74 14.88
C LEU A 264 2.99 5.80 13.91
N ARG A 265 1.77 5.42 14.21
CA ARG A 265 0.94 4.59 13.35
C ARG A 265 -0.51 5.03 13.48
N TYR A 266 -1.23 4.90 12.36
CA TYR A 266 -2.66 5.10 12.31
C TYR A 266 -3.41 3.79 12.44
N GLN A 267 -4.63 3.91 12.93
CA GLN A 267 -5.67 2.89 12.90
C GLN A 267 -6.87 3.46 12.15
N LEU A 268 -7.45 2.66 11.25
CA LEU A 268 -8.71 3.01 10.60
C LEU A 268 -9.86 2.86 11.58
N ASN A 269 -10.86 3.72 11.44
CA ASN A 269 -12.16 3.47 12.02
C ASN A 269 -12.76 2.17 11.42
N SER A 270 -13.47 1.38 12.22
CA SER A 270 -14.07 0.10 11.78
C SER A 270 -14.96 0.28 10.54
N TYR A 271 -15.79 1.32 10.52
CA TYR A 271 -16.63 1.65 9.37
C TYR A 271 -15.82 1.83 8.08
N SER A 272 -14.69 2.54 8.12
CA SER A 272 -13.83 2.70 6.94
C SER A 272 -13.19 1.39 6.50
N ALA A 273 -12.79 0.54 7.44
CA ALA A 273 -12.24 -0.77 7.12
C ALA A 273 -13.30 -1.67 6.46
N ASP A 274 -14.52 -1.67 6.99
CA ASP A 274 -15.63 -2.47 6.44
C ASP A 274 -16.10 -1.94 5.08
N LEU A 275 -16.18 -0.62 4.92
CA LEU A 275 -16.47 0.01 3.62
C LEU A 275 -15.44 -0.40 2.55
N ILE A 276 -14.15 -0.36 2.87
CA ILE A 276 -13.11 -0.78 1.92
C ILE A 276 -13.26 -2.27 1.56
N ARG A 277 -13.60 -3.13 2.52
CA ARG A 277 -13.84 -4.55 2.26
C ARG A 277 -15.04 -4.76 1.34
N ALA A 278 -16.17 -4.14 1.67
CA ALA A 278 -17.40 -4.26 0.89
C ALA A 278 -17.20 -3.81 -0.57
N GLU A 279 -16.58 -2.65 -0.77
CA GLU A 279 -16.38 -2.09 -2.12
C GLU A 279 -15.32 -2.82 -2.97
N LEU A 280 -14.38 -3.48 -2.33
CA LEU A 280 -13.31 -4.18 -3.06
C LEU A 280 -13.57 -5.69 -3.24
N TRP A 281 -14.40 -6.31 -2.38
CA TRP A 281 -14.54 -7.78 -2.36
C TRP A 281 -15.96 -8.33 -2.32
N ASP A 282 -16.96 -7.55 -1.89
CA ASP A 282 -18.34 -8.02 -1.71
C ASP A 282 -19.27 -7.71 -2.91
N GLN A 283 -18.71 -7.44 -4.12
CA GLN A 283 -19.49 -7.21 -5.34
C GLN A 283 -19.68 -8.49 -6.15
#